data_c95df656c0a4128691da1e9b28160453
#
_entry.id   c95df656c0a4128691da1e9b28160453
#
_cell.length_a   1.000
_cell.length_b   1.000
_cell.length_c   1.000
_cell.angle_alpha   90.00
_cell.angle_beta   90.00
_cell.angle_gamma   90.00
#
_symmetry.space_group_name_H-M   'P 1'
#
loop_
_entity.id
_entity.type
_entity.pdbx_description
1 polymer ?
#
loop_
_entity_poly.entity_id
_entity_poly.type
_entity_poly.pdbx_seq_one_letter_code
_entity_poly.pdbx_strand_id
1 'polypeptide(L)'
;AALLAKELGKELVINNMDFDSVCLSVGQHKCDIAMAGLTVKPDREEYVTFTTSYYEASQKLIVKGDDTAFDACTDAASVEAILKSLDSTTKIGVQNGTTGQFYVEGDDDWGFDGFAASCVGYKSGSLAVQDMINGNISYVIIDSAPAACITEAINEMA
;
A
#
# COMPACT_ATOMS: atom_id res chain seq x y z
N ALA A 1 -8.74 2.60 -16.91
CA ALA A 1 -10.03 3.33 -16.91
C ALA A 1 -10.42 3.79 -18.33
N ALA A 2 -9.57 4.56 -19.06
CA ALA A 2 -9.92 5.16 -20.36
C ALA A 2 -10.38 4.12 -21.41
N LEU A 3 -9.68 3.01 -21.55
CA LEU A 3 -10.07 1.93 -22.48
C LEU A 3 -11.43 1.33 -22.11
N LEU A 4 -11.67 1.10 -20.82
CA LEU A 4 -12.95 0.56 -20.34
C LEU A 4 -14.12 1.53 -20.62
N ALA A 5 -13.94 2.82 -20.32
CA ALA A 5 -14.96 3.83 -20.60
C ALA A 5 -15.28 3.89 -22.11
N LYS A 6 -14.27 3.81 -22.98
CA LYS A 6 -14.44 3.77 -24.42
C LYS A 6 -15.23 2.55 -24.89
N GLU A 7 -14.91 1.35 -24.39
CA GLU A 7 -15.63 0.11 -24.73
C GLU A 7 -17.09 0.14 -24.26
N LEU A 8 -17.37 0.78 -23.13
CA LEU A 8 -18.72 0.94 -22.59
C LEU A 8 -19.49 2.11 -23.26
N GLY A 9 -18.85 2.89 -24.12
CA GLY A 9 -19.47 4.08 -24.72
C GLY A 9 -19.85 5.16 -23.70
N LYS A 10 -19.08 5.27 -22.61
CA LYS A 10 -19.32 6.19 -21.49
C LYS A 10 -18.22 7.26 -21.43
N GLU A 11 -18.60 8.41 -20.88
CA GLU A 11 -17.62 9.44 -20.49
C GLU A 11 -16.85 8.99 -19.24
N LEU A 12 -15.53 9.22 -19.23
CA LEU A 12 -14.69 8.94 -18.09
C LEU A 12 -14.66 10.14 -17.15
N VAL A 13 -15.14 9.96 -15.93
CA VAL A 13 -14.98 10.88 -14.81
C VAL A 13 -14.11 10.21 -13.75
N ILE A 14 -12.99 10.83 -13.39
CA ILE A 14 -12.09 10.30 -12.36
C ILE A 14 -12.34 11.03 -11.05
N ASN A 15 -12.78 10.28 -10.03
CA ASN A 15 -12.93 10.75 -8.67
C ASN A 15 -11.72 10.29 -7.85
N ASN A 16 -10.86 11.25 -7.47
CA ASN A 16 -9.74 10.98 -6.58
C ASN A 16 -10.19 11.06 -5.12
N MET A 17 -9.85 10.05 -4.32
CA MET A 17 -10.25 9.95 -2.92
C MET A 17 -9.24 9.14 -2.11
N ASP A 18 -9.36 9.16 -0.78
CA ASP A 18 -8.54 8.35 0.11
C ASP A 18 -8.82 6.84 -0.17
N PHE A 19 -7.78 6.02 -0.18
CA PHE A 19 -7.83 4.62 -0.62
C PHE A 19 -8.82 3.77 0.19
N ASP A 20 -8.88 3.97 1.50
CA ASP A 20 -9.79 3.28 2.41
C ASP A 20 -11.29 3.55 2.14
N SER A 21 -11.60 4.65 1.42
CA SER A 21 -12.96 5.05 1.09
C SER A 21 -13.47 4.49 -0.25
N VAL A 22 -12.60 3.88 -1.06
CA VAL A 22 -12.89 3.52 -2.46
C VAL A 22 -14.02 2.50 -2.57
N CYS A 23 -13.94 1.36 -1.87
CA CYS A 23 -14.96 0.32 -1.93
C CYS A 23 -16.32 0.82 -1.44
N LEU A 24 -16.35 1.54 -0.31
CA LEU A 24 -17.57 2.11 0.23
C LEU A 24 -18.22 3.11 -0.74
N SER A 25 -17.42 3.89 -1.47
CA SER A 25 -17.92 4.85 -2.46
C SER A 25 -18.65 4.17 -3.63
N VAL A 26 -18.18 3.00 -4.07
CA VAL A 26 -18.89 2.18 -5.08
C VAL A 26 -20.15 1.59 -4.47
N GLY A 27 -20.09 1.00 -3.28
CA GLY A 27 -21.26 0.45 -2.59
C GLY A 27 -22.37 1.49 -2.34
N GLN A 28 -22.00 2.75 -2.14
CA GLN A 28 -22.93 3.88 -2.00
C GLN A 28 -23.34 4.53 -3.33
N HIS A 29 -22.97 3.96 -4.46
CA HIS A 29 -23.28 4.48 -5.81
C HIS A 29 -22.74 5.91 -6.07
N LYS A 30 -21.65 6.31 -5.40
CA LYS A 30 -20.95 7.57 -5.67
C LYS A 30 -19.98 7.45 -6.85
N CYS A 31 -19.55 6.23 -7.14
CA CYS A 31 -18.74 5.84 -8.29
C CYS A 31 -19.35 4.55 -8.88
N ASP A 32 -19.24 4.38 -10.20
CA ASP A 32 -19.74 3.17 -10.89
C ASP A 32 -18.72 2.02 -10.78
N ILE A 33 -17.43 2.33 -10.81
CA ILE A 33 -16.33 1.35 -10.83
C ILE A 33 -15.15 1.90 -10.03
N ALA A 34 -14.48 1.01 -9.28
CA ALA A 34 -13.21 1.29 -8.64
C ALA A 34 -12.04 0.66 -9.44
N MET A 35 -10.99 1.43 -9.68
CA MET A 35 -9.73 0.96 -10.28
C MET A 35 -8.56 1.58 -9.50
N ALA A 36 -8.14 0.93 -8.43
CA ALA A 36 -7.14 1.47 -7.51
C ALA A 36 -6.15 0.39 -6.99
N GLY A 37 -5.93 -0.70 -7.73
CA GLY A 37 -5.09 -1.80 -7.28
C GLY A 37 -5.63 -2.50 -6.02
N LEU A 38 -6.95 -2.59 -5.91
CA LEU A 38 -7.62 -3.18 -4.76
C LEU A 38 -7.46 -4.70 -4.77
N THR A 39 -6.90 -5.26 -3.72
CA THR A 39 -6.87 -6.72 -3.49
C THR A 39 -8.23 -7.19 -2.98
N VAL A 40 -8.68 -8.37 -3.44
CA VAL A 40 -9.91 -9.00 -2.95
C VAL A 40 -9.76 -9.31 -1.46
N LYS A 41 -10.73 -8.88 -0.65
CA LYS A 41 -10.79 -9.15 0.80
C LYS A 41 -12.27 -9.27 1.21
N PRO A 42 -12.64 -10.19 2.13
CA PRO A 42 -14.03 -10.43 2.53
C PRO A 42 -14.77 -9.15 2.95
N ASP A 43 -14.17 -8.30 3.77
CA ASP A 43 -14.77 -7.04 4.21
C ASP A 43 -15.04 -6.06 3.06
N ARG A 44 -14.25 -6.08 2.00
CA ARG A 44 -14.49 -5.28 0.79
C ARG A 44 -15.63 -5.85 -0.05
N GLU A 45 -15.77 -7.18 -0.08
CA GLU A 45 -16.85 -7.86 -0.81
C GLU A 45 -18.24 -7.58 -0.23
N GLU A 46 -18.33 -7.07 0.99
CA GLU A 46 -19.56 -6.55 1.56
C GLU A 46 -20.13 -5.34 0.78
N TYR A 47 -19.27 -4.57 0.12
CA TYR A 47 -19.66 -3.34 -0.58
C TYR A 47 -19.60 -3.45 -2.09
N VAL A 48 -18.75 -4.35 -2.63
CA VAL A 48 -18.47 -4.43 -4.06
C VAL A 48 -18.32 -5.88 -4.53
N THR A 49 -18.54 -6.08 -5.84
CA THR A 49 -18.18 -7.33 -6.53
C THR A 49 -16.89 -7.09 -7.31
N PHE A 50 -15.90 -7.95 -7.09
CA PHE A 50 -14.65 -7.90 -7.83
C PHE A 50 -14.77 -8.56 -9.21
N THR A 51 -14.06 -8.02 -10.19
CA THR A 51 -13.85 -8.66 -11.50
C THR A 51 -12.82 -9.79 -11.36
N THR A 52 -12.56 -10.51 -12.46
CA THR A 52 -11.34 -11.33 -12.53
C THR A 52 -10.10 -10.45 -12.31
N SER A 53 -9.08 -11.01 -11.64
CA SER A 53 -7.83 -10.30 -11.41
C SER A 53 -7.18 -9.92 -12.74
N TYR A 54 -6.69 -8.69 -12.83
CA TYR A 54 -6.01 -8.13 -14.00
C TYR A 54 -4.60 -7.63 -13.69
N TYR A 55 -4.19 -7.68 -12.42
CA TYR A 55 -2.89 -7.22 -11.95
C TYR A 55 -2.46 -8.02 -10.72
N GLU A 56 -1.20 -8.45 -10.67
CA GLU A 56 -0.59 -9.05 -9.49
C GLU A 56 0.21 -7.98 -8.75
N ALA A 57 -0.21 -7.67 -7.53
CA ALA A 57 0.46 -6.73 -6.67
C ALA A 57 1.51 -7.41 -5.78
N SER A 58 2.50 -6.66 -5.35
CA SER A 58 3.45 -7.08 -4.32
C SER A 58 3.78 -5.91 -3.41
N GLN A 59 4.06 -6.18 -2.14
CA GLN A 59 4.52 -5.16 -1.22
C GLN A 59 6.02 -4.93 -1.37
N LYS A 60 6.46 -3.70 -1.13
CA LYS A 60 7.87 -3.30 -1.09
C LYS A 60 8.15 -2.58 0.22
N LEU A 61 9.33 -2.87 0.78
CA LEU A 61 9.92 -2.08 1.86
C LEU A 61 10.74 -0.96 1.24
N ILE A 62 10.47 0.27 1.65
CA ILE A 62 11.28 1.44 1.32
C ILE A 62 12.15 1.76 2.53
N VAL A 63 13.44 1.91 2.28
CA VAL A 63 14.46 2.27 3.28
C VAL A 63 15.22 3.50 2.80
N LYS A 64 15.92 4.18 3.70
CA LYS A 64 16.85 5.25 3.33
C LYS A 64 18.07 4.68 2.64
N GLY A 65 18.68 5.43 1.71
CA GLY A 65 19.82 4.96 0.93
C GLY A 65 21.11 4.72 1.76
N ASP A 66 21.17 5.25 2.97
CA ASP A 66 22.26 5.03 3.94
C ASP A 66 21.96 3.92 4.98
N ASP A 67 20.76 3.33 4.94
CA ASP A 67 20.40 2.21 5.81
C ASP A 67 20.89 0.89 5.21
N THR A 68 21.83 0.26 5.90
CA THR A 68 22.47 -1.01 5.47
C THR A 68 21.86 -2.25 6.12
N ALA A 69 20.81 -2.10 6.92
CA ALA A 69 20.21 -3.21 7.68
C ALA A 69 19.72 -4.35 6.79
N PHE A 70 19.30 -4.04 5.57
CA PHE A 70 18.72 -5.01 4.62
C PHE A 70 19.68 -5.41 3.46
N ASP A 71 20.91 -4.89 3.43
CA ASP A 71 21.85 -5.13 2.31
C ASP A 71 22.20 -6.61 2.11
N ALA A 72 22.18 -7.39 3.18
CA ALA A 72 22.46 -8.83 3.13
C ALA A 72 21.23 -9.67 2.74
N CYS A 73 20.04 -9.07 2.61
CA CYS A 73 18.82 -9.79 2.26
C CYS A 73 18.83 -10.18 0.79
N THR A 74 18.54 -11.45 0.51
CA THR A 74 18.51 -11.99 -0.85
C THR A 74 17.08 -12.38 -1.30
N ASP A 75 16.15 -12.43 -0.35
CA ASP A 75 14.77 -12.85 -0.57
C ASP A 75 13.80 -12.18 0.44
N ALA A 76 12.52 -12.35 0.23
CA ALA A 76 11.48 -11.79 1.08
C ALA A 76 11.55 -12.35 2.53
N ALA A 77 11.92 -13.61 2.69
CA ALA A 77 12.00 -14.25 4.00
C ALA A 77 13.09 -13.64 4.88
N SER A 78 14.25 -13.30 4.30
CA SER A 78 15.33 -12.62 5.01
C SER A 78 14.94 -11.19 5.42
N VAL A 79 14.20 -10.46 4.58
CA VAL A 79 13.64 -9.14 4.92
C VAL A 79 12.64 -9.28 6.07
N GLU A 80 11.72 -10.23 5.98
CA GLU A 80 10.70 -10.47 7.00
C GLU A 80 11.31 -10.88 8.35
N ALA A 81 12.40 -11.67 8.34
CA ALA A 81 13.11 -12.03 9.56
C ALA A 81 13.67 -10.80 10.30
N ILE A 82 14.19 -9.82 9.56
CA ILE A 82 14.63 -8.54 10.14
C ILE A 82 13.42 -7.77 10.68
N LEU A 83 12.34 -7.63 9.90
CA LEU A 83 11.13 -6.93 10.34
C LEU A 83 10.54 -7.54 11.62
N LYS A 84 10.54 -8.86 11.76
CA LYS A 84 10.11 -9.58 12.97
C LYS A 84 11.01 -9.36 14.18
N SER A 85 12.26 -8.95 13.99
CA SER A 85 13.18 -8.63 15.07
C SER A 85 13.06 -7.20 15.60
N LEU A 86 12.32 -6.33 14.90
CA LEU A 86 12.09 -4.95 15.30
C LEU A 86 11.11 -4.87 16.47
N ASP A 87 11.27 -3.86 17.31
CA ASP A 87 10.39 -3.60 18.45
C ASP A 87 9.50 -2.36 18.21
N SER A 88 8.65 -2.07 19.19
CA SER A 88 7.68 -0.96 19.12
C SER A 88 8.30 0.43 19.06
N THR A 89 9.60 0.57 19.23
CA THR A 89 10.31 1.85 19.06
C THR A 89 10.54 2.16 17.58
N THR A 90 10.60 1.12 16.74
CA THR A 90 10.69 1.26 15.29
C THR A 90 9.30 1.54 14.72
N LYS A 91 9.21 2.53 13.86
CA LYS A 91 7.95 2.93 13.20
C LYS A 91 7.98 2.59 11.72
N ILE A 92 6.93 1.90 11.26
CA ILE A 92 6.74 1.55 9.86
C ILE A 92 5.53 2.32 9.33
N GLY A 93 5.75 3.16 8.33
CA GLY A 93 4.69 3.89 7.64
C GLY A 93 3.98 3.03 6.61
N VAL A 94 2.68 3.17 6.52
CA VAL A 94 1.82 2.47 5.56
C VAL A 94 0.77 3.41 4.99
N GLN A 95 0.20 3.11 3.84
CA GLN A 95 -0.99 3.80 3.38
C GLN A 95 -2.23 3.14 4.01
N ASN A 96 -3.15 3.95 4.53
CA ASN A 96 -4.37 3.47 5.19
C ASN A 96 -5.22 2.59 4.29
N GLY A 97 -5.76 1.50 4.84
CA GLY A 97 -6.65 0.56 4.17
C GLY A 97 -5.98 -0.36 3.14
N THR A 98 -4.66 -0.35 3.02
CA THR A 98 -3.93 -1.19 2.06
C THR A 98 -3.49 -2.52 2.66
N THR A 99 -3.14 -3.47 1.79
CA THR A 99 -2.51 -4.74 2.18
C THR A 99 -1.25 -4.52 3.02
N GLY A 100 -0.47 -3.47 2.73
CA GLY A 100 0.71 -3.10 3.51
C GLY A 100 0.40 -2.78 4.96
N GLN A 101 -0.71 -2.09 5.23
CA GLN A 101 -1.16 -1.85 6.60
C GLN A 101 -1.49 -3.17 7.31
N PHE A 102 -2.33 -4.00 6.70
CA PHE A 102 -2.73 -5.28 7.31
C PHE A 102 -1.53 -6.22 7.53
N TYR A 103 -0.55 -6.19 6.65
CA TYR A 103 0.68 -6.96 6.82
C TYR A 103 1.50 -6.50 8.03
N VAL A 104 1.56 -5.19 8.30
CA VAL A 104 2.30 -4.63 9.45
C VAL A 104 1.53 -4.81 10.76
N GLU A 105 0.23 -4.56 10.77
CA GLU A 105 -0.60 -4.66 11.98
C GLU A 105 -0.99 -6.08 12.34
N GLY A 106 -1.06 -6.97 11.36
CA GLY A 106 -1.67 -8.29 11.45
C GLY A 106 -3.10 -8.29 10.89
N ASP A 107 -3.51 -9.42 10.32
CA ASP A 107 -4.85 -9.61 9.78
C ASP A 107 -5.18 -11.11 9.72
N ASP A 108 -6.20 -11.53 10.45
CA ASP A 108 -6.58 -12.94 10.57
C ASP A 108 -7.13 -13.50 9.26
N ASP A 109 -7.84 -12.71 8.45
CA ASP A 109 -8.43 -13.14 7.16
C ASP A 109 -7.34 -13.54 6.15
N TRP A 110 -6.18 -12.87 6.23
CA TRP A 110 -5.04 -13.15 5.36
C TRP A 110 -3.91 -13.93 6.05
N GLY A 111 -4.07 -14.26 7.33
CA GLY A 111 -3.09 -14.99 8.11
C GLY A 111 -1.79 -14.21 8.31
N PHE A 112 -1.87 -12.88 8.42
CA PHE A 112 -0.74 -12.04 8.76
C PHE A 112 -0.60 -11.92 10.27
N ASP A 113 0.54 -12.33 10.82
CA ASP A 113 0.84 -12.22 12.26
C ASP A 113 1.09 -10.77 12.70
N GLY A 114 1.43 -9.89 11.75
CA GLY A 114 1.91 -8.54 12.02
C GLY A 114 3.31 -8.49 12.61
N PHE A 115 3.73 -7.30 13.00
CA PHE A 115 5.05 -7.04 13.58
C PHE A 115 4.93 -6.34 14.92
N ALA A 116 5.94 -6.48 15.79
CA ALA A 116 6.02 -5.72 17.04
C ALA A 116 6.33 -4.23 16.81
N ALA A 117 6.84 -3.88 15.64
CA ALA A 117 7.07 -2.49 15.23
C ALA A 117 5.75 -1.69 15.19
N SER A 118 5.82 -0.40 15.49
CA SER A 118 4.66 0.48 15.47
C SER A 118 4.23 0.80 14.04
N CYS A 119 2.97 0.47 13.69
CA CYS A 119 2.36 0.86 12.42
C CYS A 119 1.91 2.32 12.47
N VAL A 120 2.25 3.11 11.44
CA VAL A 120 1.83 4.51 11.30
C VAL A 120 1.12 4.69 9.96
N GLY A 121 -0.19 4.92 10.00
CA GLY A 121 -1.04 5.08 8.83
C GLY A 121 -0.99 6.48 8.22
N TYR A 122 -0.88 6.56 6.90
CA TYR A 122 -0.89 7.79 6.11
C TYR A 122 -1.99 7.75 5.05
N LYS A 123 -2.46 8.92 4.62
CA LYS A 123 -3.42 9.03 3.51
C LYS A 123 -2.81 8.65 2.15
N SER A 124 -1.50 8.80 1.99
CA SER A 124 -0.77 8.42 0.78
C SER A 124 0.63 7.92 1.09
N GLY A 125 1.19 7.10 0.18
CA GLY A 125 2.55 6.64 0.27
C GLY A 125 3.58 7.77 0.23
N SER A 126 3.32 8.82 -0.54
CA SER A 126 4.21 10.00 -0.61
C SER A 126 4.35 10.70 0.73
N LEU A 127 3.27 10.81 1.51
CA LEU A 127 3.32 11.38 2.86
C LEU A 127 4.14 10.50 3.81
N ALA A 128 3.98 9.17 3.72
CA ALA A 128 4.76 8.24 4.51
C ALA A 128 6.27 8.35 4.20
N VAL A 129 6.63 8.37 2.91
CA VAL A 129 8.04 8.51 2.50
C VAL A 129 8.62 9.87 2.89
N GLN A 130 7.84 10.95 2.76
CA GLN A 130 8.29 12.26 3.23
C GLN A 130 8.57 12.26 4.74
N ASP A 131 7.73 11.59 5.53
CA ASP A 131 7.90 11.50 6.97
C ASP A 131 9.09 10.61 7.36
N MET A 132 9.38 9.57 6.56
CA MET A 132 10.61 8.77 6.67
C MET A 132 11.86 9.61 6.40
N ILE A 133 11.85 10.45 5.36
CA ILE A 133 12.97 11.35 5.03
C ILE A 133 13.20 12.33 6.18
N ASN A 134 12.13 12.86 6.77
CA ASN A 134 12.20 13.76 7.92
C ASN A 134 12.67 13.07 9.23
N GLY A 135 12.78 11.74 9.23
CA GLY A 135 13.27 10.97 10.38
C GLY A 135 12.23 10.68 11.46
N ASN A 136 10.94 10.88 11.17
CA ASN A 136 9.85 10.61 12.11
C ASN A 136 9.43 9.13 12.15
N ILE A 137 9.66 8.41 11.05
CA ILE A 137 9.49 6.96 10.92
C ILE A 137 10.73 6.35 10.27
N SER A 138 10.92 5.03 10.43
CA SER A 138 12.12 4.32 9.97
C SER A 138 11.96 3.76 8.56
N TYR A 139 10.82 3.17 8.27
CA TYR A 139 10.54 2.40 7.05
C TYR A 139 9.16 2.71 6.50
N VAL A 140 8.94 2.38 5.21
CA VAL A 140 7.60 2.41 4.60
C VAL A 140 7.33 1.09 3.88
N ILE A 141 6.15 0.50 4.11
CA ILE A 141 5.67 -0.67 3.35
C ILE A 141 4.48 -0.23 2.50
N ILE A 142 4.59 -0.46 1.19
CA ILE A 142 3.60 -0.05 0.21
C ILE A 142 3.68 -0.93 -1.05
N ASP A 143 2.65 -0.94 -1.88
CA ASP A 143 2.62 -1.63 -3.17
C ASP A 143 3.79 -1.24 -4.08
N SER A 144 4.27 -2.20 -4.86
CA SER A 144 5.46 -2.07 -5.70
C SER A 144 5.39 -0.93 -6.71
N ALA A 145 4.23 -0.71 -7.36
CA ALA A 145 4.10 0.33 -8.37
C ALA A 145 4.19 1.75 -7.76
N PRO A 146 3.41 2.11 -6.72
CA PRO A 146 3.59 3.41 -6.07
C PRO A 146 4.96 3.53 -5.38
N ALA A 147 5.54 2.45 -4.83
CA ALA A 147 6.88 2.49 -4.26
C ALA A 147 7.91 2.96 -5.30
N ALA A 148 7.91 2.33 -6.48
CA ALA A 148 8.84 2.68 -7.57
C ALA A 148 8.67 4.14 -8.00
N CYS A 149 7.43 4.58 -8.27
CA CYS A 149 7.17 5.95 -8.71
C CYS A 149 7.60 7.00 -7.67
N ILE A 150 7.33 6.75 -6.38
CA ILE A 150 7.67 7.70 -5.31
C ILE A 150 9.19 7.77 -5.12
N THR A 151 9.88 6.63 -5.07
CA THR A 151 11.34 6.60 -4.85
C THR A 151 12.10 7.15 -6.04
N GLU A 152 11.66 6.88 -7.29
CA GLU A 152 12.22 7.45 -8.49
C GLU A 152 12.13 8.98 -8.47
N ALA A 153 10.92 9.53 -8.24
CA ALA A 153 10.71 10.96 -8.17
C ALA A 153 11.54 11.66 -7.08
N ILE A 154 11.72 11.03 -5.92
CA ILE A 154 12.52 11.58 -4.82
C ILE A 154 14.01 11.53 -5.16
N ASN A 155 14.50 10.41 -5.71
CA ASN A 155 15.90 10.25 -6.05
C ASN A 155 16.35 11.17 -7.21
N GLU A 156 15.41 11.56 -8.11
CA GLU A 156 15.68 12.54 -9.16
C GLU A 156 15.78 13.98 -8.63
N MET A 157 15.20 14.27 -7.45
CA MET A 157 15.25 15.60 -6.82
C MET A 157 16.42 15.77 -5.84
N ALA A 158 17.11 14.69 -5.47
CA ALA A 158 18.21 14.67 -4.52
C ALA A 158 19.56 14.93 -5.21
#